data_941bae7de00d92f1aa260b56ee3cfa9e
#
_entry.id   941bae7de00d92f1aa260b56ee3cfa9e
#
_cell.length_a   1.000
_cell.length_b   1.000
_cell.length_c   1.000
_cell.angle_alpha   90.00
_cell.angle_beta   90.00
_cell.angle_gamma   90.00
#
_symmetry.space_group_name_H-M   'P 1'
#
loop_
_entity.id
_entity.type
_entity.pdbx_description
1 polymer ?
#
loop_
_entity_poly.entity_id
_entity_poly.type
_entity_poly.pdbx_seq_one_letter_code
_entity_poly.pdbx_strand_id
1 'polypeptide(L)'
;MAYPAKLLAPGESIVYELKPHWRALLGPFIFFLFEIFLFTWLFNTFSDNSVIRWGITAVFVVAVFWWSLIPFLRWLTTQYVFTDRRIITRNGLVTKKGRDMPLSKTNNISFSQGVLGRILNFGNLDIDSGNVDGSLIINDVPNIEEIQRDVYRLIEEDEARRRSGGA
;
A
#
# COMPACT_ATOMS: atom_id res chain seq x y z
N MET A 1 3.70 -3.72 -12.16
CA MET A 1 4.82 -4.67 -12.46
C MET A 1 4.48 -5.95 -11.76
N ALA A 2 4.53 -7.09 -12.47
CA ALA A 2 4.25 -8.39 -11.86
C ALA A 2 5.35 -8.77 -10.85
N TYR A 3 4.98 -9.47 -9.78
CA TYR A 3 5.94 -9.95 -8.80
C TYR A 3 6.91 -10.94 -9.45
N PRO A 4 8.24 -10.80 -9.26
CA PRO A 4 9.19 -11.67 -9.91
C PRO A 4 9.05 -13.12 -9.44
N ALA A 5 8.70 -14.03 -10.34
CA ALA A 5 8.56 -15.47 -10.05
C ALA A 5 9.83 -16.10 -9.43
N LYS A 6 11.00 -15.49 -9.67
CA LYS A 6 12.29 -15.93 -9.11
C LYS A 6 12.38 -15.83 -7.58
N LEU A 7 11.48 -15.06 -6.93
CA LEU A 7 11.47 -14.87 -5.48
C LEU A 7 10.47 -15.80 -4.78
N LEU A 8 9.75 -16.61 -5.53
CA LEU A 8 8.85 -17.63 -5.00
C LEU A 8 9.63 -18.90 -4.62
N ALA A 9 9.13 -19.60 -3.60
CA ALA A 9 9.67 -20.90 -3.25
C ALA A 9 9.29 -21.95 -4.31
N PRO A 10 10.03 -23.08 -4.44
CA PRO A 10 9.69 -24.14 -5.35
C PRO A 10 8.25 -24.66 -5.09
N GLY A 11 7.40 -24.63 -6.13
CA GLY A 11 6.00 -25.02 -6.03
C GLY A 11 5.09 -24.02 -5.31
N GLU A 12 5.52 -22.79 -5.07
CA GLU A 12 4.71 -21.69 -4.56
C GLU A 12 4.03 -20.96 -5.73
N SER A 13 2.73 -20.72 -5.63
CA SER A 13 1.92 -20.04 -6.64
C SER A 13 1.34 -18.71 -6.12
N ILE A 14 1.30 -17.70 -7.00
CA ILE A 14 0.63 -16.44 -6.71
C ILE A 14 -0.87 -16.64 -6.93
N VAL A 15 -1.67 -16.32 -5.92
CA VAL A 15 -3.14 -16.35 -6.00
C VAL A 15 -3.67 -14.95 -6.34
N TYR A 16 -3.17 -13.93 -5.65
CA TYR A 16 -3.54 -12.53 -5.88
C TYR A 16 -2.32 -11.62 -5.87
N GLU A 17 -2.35 -10.65 -6.78
CA GLU A 17 -1.40 -9.55 -6.82
C GLU A 17 -2.17 -8.23 -6.83
N LEU A 18 -2.08 -7.47 -5.75
CA LEU A 18 -2.85 -6.26 -5.53
C LEU A 18 -1.94 -5.06 -5.36
N LYS A 19 -2.47 -3.90 -5.74
CA LYS A 19 -1.91 -2.59 -5.40
C LYS A 19 -2.82 -1.89 -4.40
N PRO A 20 -2.28 -0.95 -3.60
CA PRO A 20 -3.12 -0.11 -2.77
C PRO A 20 -4.18 0.59 -3.62
N HIS A 21 -5.37 0.73 -3.08
CA HIS A 21 -6.49 1.40 -3.75
C HIS A 21 -6.12 2.84 -4.15
N TRP A 22 -6.60 3.31 -5.29
CA TRP A 22 -6.31 4.66 -5.81
C TRP A 22 -6.68 5.78 -4.83
N ARG A 23 -7.55 5.52 -3.87
CA ARG A 23 -7.90 6.45 -2.79
C ARG A 23 -6.67 6.97 -2.04
N ALA A 24 -5.61 6.16 -1.91
CA ALA A 24 -4.36 6.58 -1.29
C ALA A 24 -3.74 7.83 -1.98
N LEU A 25 -4.11 8.08 -3.25
CA LEU A 25 -3.68 9.25 -4.01
C LEU A 25 -4.55 10.50 -3.81
N LEU A 26 -5.75 10.36 -3.22
CA LEU A 26 -6.66 11.51 -3.04
C LEU A 26 -6.04 12.59 -2.15
N GLY A 27 -5.40 12.21 -1.05
CA GLY A 27 -4.72 13.16 -0.17
C GLY A 27 -3.63 13.95 -0.89
N PRO A 28 -2.61 13.28 -1.46
CA PRO A 28 -1.57 13.93 -2.26
C PRO A 28 -2.11 14.77 -3.42
N PHE A 29 -3.18 14.33 -4.08
CA PHE A 29 -3.80 15.07 -5.18
C PHE A 29 -4.49 16.37 -4.71
N ILE A 30 -5.26 16.32 -3.62
CA ILE A 30 -5.88 17.51 -3.05
C ILE A 30 -4.81 18.48 -2.58
N PHE A 31 -3.74 17.97 -1.98
CA PHE A 31 -2.60 18.78 -1.53
C PHE A 31 -1.92 19.46 -2.72
N PHE A 32 -1.73 18.75 -3.82
CA PHE A 32 -1.18 19.30 -5.06
C PHE A 32 -2.03 20.44 -5.63
N LEU A 33 -3.35 20.30 -5.64
CA LEU A 33 -4.24 21.39 -6.07
C LEU A 33 -4.13 22.62 -5.15
N PHE A 34 -4.01 22.40 -3.83
CA PHE A 34 -3.79 23.47 -2.88
C PHE A 34 -2.44 24.16 -3.08
N GLU A 35 -1.38 23.40 -3.36
CA GLU A 35 -0.04 23.94 -3.67
C GLU A 35 -0.08 24.81 -4.93
N ILE A 36 -0.75 24.39 -5.99
CA ILE A 36 -0.94 25.20 -7.22
C ILE A 36 -1.69 26.49 -6.92
N PHE A 37 -2.77 26.41 -6.15
CA PHE A 37 -3.54 27.59 -5.76
C PHE A 37 -2.68 28.58 -4.98
N LEU A 38 -1.99 28.11 -3.96
CA LEU A 38 -1.13 28.93 -3.11
C LEU A 38 0.03 29.53 -3.90
N PHE A 39 0.66 28.76 -4.76
CA PHE A 39 1.73 29.23 -5.65
C PHE A 39 1.23 30.36 -6.55
N THR A 40 0.11 30.15 -7.22
CA THR A 40 -0.45 31.16 -8.15
C THR A 40 -0.81 32.44 -7.41
N TRP A 41 -1.40 32.33 -6.23
CA TRP A 41 -1.76 33.47 -5.40
C TRP A 41 -0.53 34.26 -4.95
N LEU A 42 0.48 33.59 -4.38
CA LEU A 42 1.73 34.24 -3.93
C LEU A 42 2.51 34.83 -5.10
N PHE A 43 2.61 34.11 -6.21
CA PHE A 43 3.35 34.55 -7.39
C PHE A 43 2.78 35.82 -8.00
N ASN A 44 1.46 35.97 -8.01
CA ASN A 44 0.79 37.19 -8.49
C ASN A 44 0.89 38.34 -7.47
N THR A 45 0.80 38.04 -6.17
CA THR A 45 0.89 39.07 -5.11
C THR A 45 2.28 39.75 -5.06
N PHE A 46 3.33 38.95 -5.32
CA PHE A 46 4.71 39.44 -5.30
C PHE A 46 5.32 39.61 -6.70
N SER A 47 4.50 40.02 -7.67
CA SER A 47 4.86 40.09 -9.10
C SER A 47 6.06 41.03 -9.38
N ASP A 48 6.24 42.08 -8.59
CA ASP A 48 7.22 43.13 -8.85
C ASP A 48 8.63 42.81 -8.36
N ASN A 49 8.80 41.75 -7.57
CA ASN A 49 10.10 41.39 -7.01
C ASN A 49 10.59 40.04 -7.53
N SER A 50 11.56 40.06 -8.43
CA SER A 50 12.10 38.83 -9.06
C SER A 50 12.75 37.90 -8.04
N VAL A 51 13.41 38.38 -7.01
CA VAL A 51 14.07 37.54 -5.99
C VAL A 51 13.03 36.78 -5.19
N ILE A 52 11.94 37.44 -4.77
CA ILE A 52 10.83 36.79 -4.03
C ILE A 52 10.15 35.74 -4.92
N ARG A 53 9.94 36.06 -6.19
CA ARG A 53 9.33 35.08 -7.16
C ARG A 53 10.16 33.80 -7.31
N TRP A 54 11.49 33.95 -7.42
CA TRP A 54 12.37 32.78 -7.45
C TRP A 54 12.33 31.99 -6.14
N GLY A 55 12.26 32.66 -5.01
CA GLY A 55 12.09 32.02 -3.70
C GLY A 55 10.77 31.22 -3.61
N ILE A 56 9.65 31.85 -4.02
CA ILE A 56 8.33 31.18 -4.06
C ILE A 56 8.38 29.95 -4.97
N THR A 57 8.99 30.08 -6.15
CA THR A 57 9.12 28.97 -7.09
C THR A 57 9.96 27.83 -6.51
N ALA A 58 11.06 28.11 -5.86
CA ALA A 58 11.90 27.09 -5.22
C ALA A 58 11.15 26.35 -4.12
N VAL A 59 10.43 27.08 -3.25
CA VAL A 59 9.60 26.48 -2.19
C VAL A 59 8.50 25.61 -2.78
N PHE A 60 7.82 26.07 -3.82
CA PHE A 60 6.79 25.30 -4.51
C PHE A 60 7.32 23.98 -5.07
N VAL A 61 8.45 24.01 -5.77
CA VAL A 61 9.06 22.80 -6.34
C VAL A 61 9.42 21.79 -5.24
N VAL A 62 9.98 22.27 -4.12
CA VAL A 62 10.30 21.40 -2.96
C VAL A 62 9.04 20.83 -2.33
N ALA A 63 7.99 21.65 -2.18
CA ALA A 63 6.71 21.21 -1.62
C ALA A 63 6.06 20.13 -2.48
N VAL A 64 5.92 20.35 -3.79
CA VAL A 64 5.37 19.36 -4.75
C VAL A 64 6.17 18.07 -4.72
N PHE A 65 7.50 18.16 -4.69
CA PHE A 65 8.35 16.98 -4.61
C PHE A 65 8.07 16.17 -3.33
N TRP A 66 7.98 16.84 -2.19
CA TRP A 66 7.88 16.17 -0.89
C TRP A 66 6.47 15.66 -0.55
N TRP A 67 5.44 16.48 -0.80
CA TRP A 67 4.07 16.16 -0.38
C TRP A 67 3.21 15.51 -1.48
N SER A 68 3.58 15.71 -2.75
CA SER A 68 2.78 15.16 -3.86
C SER A 68 3.51 14.04 -4.60
N LEU A 69 4.76 14.27 -5.02
CA LEU A 69 5.48 13.31 -5.86
C LEU A 69 5.94 12.07 -5.06
N ILE A 70 6.53 12.24 -3.87
CA ILE A 70 7.01 11.11 -3.06
C ILE A 70 5.87 10.14 -2.67
N PRO A 71 4.71 10.59 -2.15
CA PRO A 71 3.59 9.69 -1.88
C PRO A 71 3.06 8.98 -3.13
N PHE A 72 2.99 9.66 -4.26
CA PHE A 72 2.62 9.05 -5.53
C PHE A 72 3.58 7.93 -5.95
N LEU A 73 4.88 8.18 -5.87
CA LEU A 73 5.88 7.18 -6.18
C LEU A 73 5.85 6.00 -5.19
N ARG A 74 5.59 6.25 -3.90
CA ARG A 74 5.39 5.18 -2.92
C ARG A 74 4.20 4.30 -3.27
N TRP A 75 3.08 4.89 -3.67
CA TRP A 75 1.91 4.15 -4.12
C TRP A 75 2.23 3.27 -5.34
N LEU A 76 2.97 3.80 -6.32
CA LEU A 76 3.39 3.04 -7.51
C LEU A 76 4.27 1.83 -7.16
N THR A 77 5.09 1.95 -6.12
CA THR A 77 6.07 0.92 -5.72
C THR A 77 5.57 -0.03 -4.64
N THR A 78 4.37 0.23 -4.10
CA THR A 78 3.75 -0.66 -3.11
C THR A 78 2.99 -1.79 -3.82
N GLN A 79 3.23 -3.01 -3.37
CA GLN A 79 2.65 -4.22 -3.92
C GLN A 79 2.30 -5.21 -2.81
N TYR A 80 1.12 -5.82 -2.90
CA TYR A 80 0.63 -6.86 -2.01
C TYR A 80 0.47 -8.14 -2.81
N VAL A 81 1.15 -9.19 -2.41
CA VAL A 81 1.10 -10.49 -3.10
C VAL A 81 0.65 -11.56 -2.11
N PHE A 82 -0.42 -12.23 -2.46
CA PHE A 82 -0.96 -13.35 -1.70
C PHE A 82 -0.62 -14.63 -2.46
N THR A 83 0.14 -15.50 -1.80
CA THR A 83 0.50 -16.81 -2.34
C THR A 83 -0.24 -17.90 -1.60
N ASP A 84 -0.12 -19.12 -2.08
CA ASP A 84 -0.64 -20.32 -1.43
C ASP A 84 0.08 -20.69 -0.13
N ARG A 85 1.17 -19.97 0.27
CA ARG A 85 1.98 -20.26 1.46
C ARG A 85 2.24 -19.07 2.38
N ARG A 86 2.25 -17.85 1.84
CA ARG A 86 2.57 -16.62 2.59
C ARG A 86 1.94 -15.38 1.96
N ILE A 87 1.85 -14.35 2.78
CA ILE A 87 1.46 -13.01 2.35
C ILE A 87 2.72 -12.17 2.29
N ILE A 88 2.96 -11.53 1.15
CA ILE A 88 4.16 -10.75 0.86
C ILE A 88 3.76 -9.30 0.67
N THR A 89 4.32 -8.40 1.45
CA THR A 89 4.19 -6.96 1.22
C THR A 89 5.53 -6.41 0.75
N ARG A 90 5.51 -5.64 -0.31
CA ARG A 90 6.70 -4.96 -0.84
C ARG A 90 6.40 -3.49 -1.02
N ASN A 91 7.27 -2.66 -0.49
CA ASN A 91 7.21 -1.22 -0.67
C ASN A 91 8.62 -0.62 -0.74
N GLY A 92 8.73 0.56 -1.33
CA GLY A 92 9.96 1.35 -1.30
C GLY A 92 10.45 1.82 -2.65
N LEU A 93 10.79 3.09 -2.68
CA LEU A 93 11.35 3.79 -3.83
C LEU A 93 12.84 3.52 -4.00
N VAL A 94 13.60 3.88 -2.97
CA VAL A 94 15.06 3.79 -2.96
C VAL A 94 15.49 2.54 -2.20
N THR A 95 14.94 2.35 -1.00
CA THR A 95 15.17 1.17 -0.18
C THR A 95 13.97 0.25 -0.28
N LYS A 96 14.13 -0.92 -0.87
CA LYS A 96 13.08 -1.93 -0.93
C LYS A 96 12.89 -2.54 0.45
N LYS A 97 11.70 -2.35 1.02
CA LYS A 97 11.28 -3.02 2.25
C LYS A 97 10.27 -4.09 1.88
N GLY A 98 10.47 -5.28 2.40
CA GLY A 98 9.55 -6.39 2.24
C GLY A 98 9.26 -7.02 3.59
N ARG A 99 8.03 -7.45 3.79
CA ARG A 99 7.63 -8.27 4.92
C ARG A 99 6.85 -9.45 4.38
N ASP A 100 7.28 -10.63 4.77
CA ASP A 100 6.69 -11.89 4.37
C ASP A 100 6.07 -12.51 5.63
N MET A 101 4.79 -12.86 5.57
CA MET A 101 4.07 -13.52 6.67
C MET A 101 3.58 -14.88 6.18
N PRO A 102 4.11 -15.99 6.71
CA PRO A 102 3.61 -17.32 6.40
C PRO A 102 2.15 -17.50 6.87
N LEU A 103 1.30 -18.11 6.04
CA LEU A 103 -0.09 -18.41 6.40
C LEU A 103 -0.16 -19.29 7.67
N SER A 104 0.85 -20.15 7.87
CA SER A 104 0.98 -21.00 9.06
C SER A 104 1.15 -20.26 10.38
N LYS A 105 1.53 -19.01 10.36
CA LYS A 105 1.73 -18.16 11.54
C LYS A 105 0.59 -17.17 11.77
N THR A 106 -0.44 -17.21 10.94
CA THR A 106 -1.59 -16.30 11.05
C THR A 106 -2.57 -16.86 12.10
N ASN A 107 -2.82 -16.10 13.15
CA ASN A 107 -3.77 -16.46 14.20
C ASN A 107 -5.14 -15.85 14.00
N ASN A 108 -5.17 -14.57 13.61
CA ASN A 108 -6.41 -13.84 13.45
C ASN A 108 -6.30 -12.85 12.28
N ILE A 109 -7.41 -12.68 11.56
CA ILE A 109 -7.53 -11.71 10.48
C ILE A 109 -8.70 -10.81 10.81
N SER A 110 -8.42 -9.52 10.96
CA SER A 110 -9.44 -8.50 11.12
C SER A 110 -9.36 -7.50 9.97
N PHE A 111 -10.47 -6.89 9.64
CA PHE A 111 -10.50 -5.79 8.70
C PHE A 111 -11.20 -4.59 9.30
N SER A 112 -10.82 -3.42 8.84
CA SER A 112 -11.49 -2.17 9.17
C SER A 112 -11.87 -1.42 7.91
N GLN A 113 -13.15 -1.05 7.84
CA GLN A 113 -13.71 -0.33 6.71
C GLN A 113 -14.54 0.85 7.20
N GLY A 114 -14.06 2.06 6.96
CA GLY A 114 -14.80 3.28 7.29
C GLY A 114 -15.95 3.53 6.31
N VAL A 115 -16.73 4.59 6.55
CA VAL A 115 -17.88 4.97 5.70
C VAL A 115 -17.45 5.19 4.25
N LEU A 116 -16.37 5.93 4.02
CA LEU A 116 -15.81 6.12 2.67
C LEU A 116 -15.29 4.80 2.08
N GLY A 117 -14.76 3.91 2.92
CA GLY A 117 -14.32 2.59 2.50
C GLY A 117 -15.46 1.74 1.95
N ARG A 118 -16.65 1.83 2.55
CA ARG A 118 -17.85 1.13 2.04
C ARG A 118 -18.30 1.65 0.70
N ILE A 119 -18.30 2.98 0.53
CA ILE A 119 -18.74 3.61 -0.74
C ILE A 119 -17.76 3.30 -1.87
N LEU A 120 -16.45 3.34 -1.60
CA LEU A 120 -15.40 3.15 -2.59
C LEU A 120 -14.82 1.73 -2.62
N ASN A 121 -15.38 0.83 -1.81
CA ASN A 121 -15.01 -0.59 -1.71
C ASN A 121 -13.52 -0.83 -1.42
N PHE A 122 -13.00 -0.21 -0.35
CA PHE A 122 -11.65 -0.44 0.16
C PHE A 122 -11.64 -0.52 1.68
N GLY A 123 -10.57 -1.07 2.25
CA GLY A 123 -10.38 -1.15 3.71
C GLY A 123 -8.92 -1.45 4.07
N ASN A 124 -8.67 -1.60 5.37
CA ASN A 124 -7.40 -2.05 5.88
C ASN A 124 -7.56 -3.48 6.40
N LEU A 125 -6.61 -4.33 6.08
CA LEU A 125 -6.52 -5.71 6.56
C LEU A 125 -5.43 -5.76 7.63
N ASP A 126 -5.78 -6.27 8.79
CA ASP A 126 -4.86 -6.49 9.89
C ASP A 126 -4.77 -8.01 10.14
N ILE A 127 -3.57 -8.54 9.99
CA ILE A 127 -3.26 -9.96 10.09
C ILE A 127 -2.35 -10.13 11.29
N ASP A 128 -2.87 -10.74 12.35
CA ASP A 128 -2.14 -10.96 13.57
C ASP A 128 -1.35 -12.28 13.50
N SER A 129 -0.05 -12.20 13.78
CA SER A 129 0.78 -13.37 13.98
C SER A 129 0.93 -13.63 15.47
N GLY A 130 0.63 -14.84 15.93
CA GLY A 130 0.80 -15.21 17.33
C GLY A 130 2.23 -15.14 17.86
N ASN A 131 3.15 -14.52 17.16
CA ASN A 131 4.57 -14.38 17.51
C ASN A 131 4.95 -12.92 17.80
N VAL A 132 6.15 -12.76 18.40
CA VAL A 132 6.79 -11.48 18.73
C VAL A 132 6.96 -10.52 17.53
N ASP A 133 6.86 -11.01 16.32
CA ASP A 133 7.03 -10.24 15.08
C ASP A 133 5.87 -9.25 14.79
N GLY A 134 4.81 -9.28 15.59
CA GLY A 134 3.67 -8.35 15.52
C GLY A 134 2.73 -8.58 14.33
N SER A 135 1.69 -7.75 14.24
CA SER A 135 0.69 -7.79 13.18
C SER A 135 1.23 -7.26 11.85
N LEU A 136 0.66 -7.76 10.74
CA LEU A 136 0.88 -7.25 9.40
C LEU A 136 -0.32 -6.40 8.98
N ILE A 137 -0.14 -5.09 8.95
CA ILE A 137 -1.19 -4.17 8.52
C ILE A 137 -1.01 -3.88 7.03
N ILE A 138 -2.04 -4.15 6.25
CA ILE A 138 -2.11 -3.87 4.81
C ILE A 138 -3.18 -2.80 4.62
N ASN A 139 -2.75 -1.60 4.21
CA ASN A 139 -3.63 -0.45 4.07
C ASN A 139 -4.20 -0.34 2.65
N ASP A 140 -5.39 0.29 2.58
CA ASP A 140 -6.05 0.62 1.31
C ASP A 140 -6.20 -0.59 0.36
N VAL A 141 -6.60 -1.74 0.92
CA VAL A 141 -6.87 -2.96 0.14
C VAL A 141 -8.18 -2.79 -0.62
N PRO A 142 -8.21 -2.94 -1.96
CA PRO A 142 -9.45 -2.94 -2.72
C PRO A 142 -10.26 -4.20 -2.43
N ASN A 143 -11.59 -4.12 -2.52
CA ASN A 143 -12.51 -5.25 -2.32
C ASN A 143 -12.25 -6.02 -1.01
N ILE A 144 -12.13 -5.31 0.09
CA ILE A 144 -11.61 -5.85 1.37
C ILE A 144 -12.37 -7.08 1.87
N GLU A 145 -13.71 -7.12 1.70
CA GLU A 145 -14.53 -8.24 2.14
C GLU A 145 -14.27 -9.52 1.32
N GLU A 146 -14.02 -9.37 0.04
CA GLU A 146 -13.66 -10.47 -0.86
C GLU A 146 -12.27 -11.00 -0.52
N ILE A 147 -11.30 -10.10 -0.39
CA ILE A 147 -9.91 -10.45 -0.05
C ILE A 147 -9.84 -11.12 1.32
N GLN A 148 -10.57 -10.64 2.32
CA GLN A 148 -10.61 -11.29 3.64
C GLN A 148 -11.10 -12.72 3.53
N ARG A 149 -12.19 -12.97 2.80
CA ARG A 149 -12.77 -14.29 2.58
C ARG A 149 -11.81 -15.25 1.89
N ASP A 150 -11.11 -14.72 0.88
CA ASP A 150 -10.12 -15.49 0.14
C ASP A 150 -8.88 -15.81 0.99
N VAL A 151 -8.43 -14.89 1.83
CA VAL A 151 -7.31 -15.14 2.75
C VAL A 151 -7.66 -16.23 3.77
N TYR A 152 -8.90 -16.25 4.31
CA TYR A 152 -9.36 -17.35 5.17
C TYR A 152 -9.32 -18.69 4.44
N ARG A 153 -9.82 -18.73 3.19
CA ARG A 153 -9.75 -19.94 2.36
C ARG A 153 -8.32 -20.41 2.14
N LEU A 154 -7.39 -19.52 1.85
CA LEU A 154 -5.96 -19.85 1.68
C LEU A 154 -5.35 -20.45 2.94
N ILE A 155 -5.72 -19.97 4.12
CA ILE A 155 -5.26 -20.50 5.40
C ILE A 155 -5.79 -21.91 5.60
N GLU A 156 -7.08 -22.14 5.37
CA GLU A 156 -7.70 -23.47 5.48
C GLU A 156 -7.07 -24.48 4.51
N GLU A 157 -6.82 -24.07 3.27
CA GLU A 157 -6.15 -24.89 2.26
C GLU A 157 -4.69 -25.21 2.63
N ASP A 158 -3.95 -24.26 3.21
CA ASP A 158 -2.58 -24.46 3.68
C ASP A 158 -2.55 -25.40 4.90
N GLU A 159 -3.51 -25.29 5.81
CA GLU A 159 -3.66 -26.21 6.94
C GLU A 159 -4.01 -27.64 6.47
N ALA A 160 -4.96 -27.79 5.54
CA ALA A 160 -5.33 -29.08 4.99
C ALA A 160 -4.13 -29.76 4.30
N ARG A 161 -3.37 -29.00 3.53
CA ARG A 161 -2.16 -29.47 2.83
C ARG A 161 -1.09 -29.97 3.81
N ARG A 162 -0.91 -29.27 4.93
CA ARG A 162 0.04 -29.68 5.98
C ARG A 162 -0.39 -30.93 6.73
N ARG A 163 -1.69 -31.09 6.99
CA ARG A 163 -2.23 -32.31 7.60
C ARG A 163 -2.08 -33.54 6.68
N SER A 164 -2.26 -33.37 5.37
CA SER A 164 -2.14 -34.45 4.40
C SER A 164 -0.68 -34.79 4.04
N GLY A 165 0.24 -33.87 4.12
CA GLY A 165 1.66 -34.07 3.82
C GLY A 165 2.52 -34.52 5.01
N GLY A 166 1.94 -34.65 6.20
CA GLY A 166 2.59 -35.11 7.42
C GLY A 166 2.30 -36.58 7.80
N ALA A 167 1.67 -37.33 6.89
CA ALA A 167 1.40 -38.76 7.08
C ALA A 167 2.40 -39.62 6.31
#